data_65ed9e50aaea49f037c8a5bac635767d
#
_entry.id   65ed9e50aaea49f037c8a5bac635767d
#
_cell.length_a   1.000
_cell.length_b   1.000
_cell.length_c   1.000
_cell.angle_alpha   90.00
_cell.angle_beta   90.00
_cell.angle_gamma   90.00
#
_symmetry.space_group_name_H-M   'P 1'
#
loop_
_entity.id
_entity.type
_entity.pdbx_description
1 polymer ?
#
loop_
_entity_poly.entity_id
_entity_poly.type
_entity_poly.pdbx_seq_one_letter_code
_entity_poly.pdbx_strand_id
1 'polypeptide(L)'
;MLLSPDDAALFYRAWSALLTWVNDRRSIAPRFARPTPEHPLDPSLANKIKDVVWAEDALREEFLAEGSADLGPEERDLVASWTHRVSGNFVILKHLQKHSVFLKEDAYGVLGIYTPLEMMFPSVPVFVEAVLIPFRDVIITDGLLRSPGIHLTFGGGARRMLNAQYSAARAASQMRTTLPWRADATTARPSHQPKPTRRSSRRQPR
;
A
#
# COMPACT_ATOMS: atom_id res chain seq x y z
N MET A 1 -4.41 -10.14 -11.73
CA MET A 1 -5.02 -8.89 -12.22
C MET A 1 -4.00 -7.78 -12.13
N LEU A 2 -4.02 -6.81 -13.06
CA LEU A 2 -3.02 -5.76 -13.27
C LEU A 2 -3.68 -4.39 -13.35
N LEU A 3 -2.88 -3.34 -13.14
CA LEU A 3 -3.22 -2.01 -13.62
C LEU A 3 -3.36 -1.99 -15.15
N SER A 4 -4.05 -0.99 -15.70
CA SER A 4 -3.96 -0.72 -17.13
C SER A 4 -2.53 -0.30 -17.51
N PRO A 5 -2.10 -0.46 -18.76
CA PRO A 5 -0.76 -0.01 -19.20
C PRO A 5 -0.51 1.47 -18.91
N ASP A 6 -1.52 2.33 -19.11
CA ASP A 6 -1.41 3.78 -18.86
C ASP A 6 -1.28 4.08 -17.37
N ASP A 7 -2.04 3.39 -16.51
CA ASP A 7 -1.96 3.52 -15.06
C ASP A 7 -0.59 3.05 -14.53
N ALA A 8 -0.10 1.93 -15.06
CA ALA A 8 1.22 1.43 -14.71
C ALA A 8 2.32 2.41 -15.13
N ALA A 9 2.21 3.02 -16.31
CA ALA A 9 3.14 4.04 -16.78
C ALA A 9 3.09 5.30 -15.90
N LEU A 10 1.89 5.75 -15.51
CA LEU A 10 1.70 6.87 -14.58
C LEU A 10 2.38 6.59 -13.23
N PHE A 11 2.14 5.41 -12.66
CA PHE A 11 2.79 4.99 -11.43
C PHE A 11 4.33 5.05 -11.54
N TYR A 12 4.89 4.45 -12.59
CA TYR A 12 6.35 4.38 -12.73
C TYR A 12 6.99 5.75 -13.01
N ARG A 13 6.31 6.66 -13.69
CA ARG A 13 6.82 8.05 -13.85
C ARG A 13 6.95 8.74 -12.50
N ALA A 14 5.89 8.68 -11.67
CA ALA A 14 5.89 9.28 -10.34
C ALA A 14 6.91 8.61 -9.40
N TRP A 15 6.94 7.28 -9.39
CA TRP A 15 7.82 6.50 -8.53
C TRP A 15 9.30 6.69 -8.89
N SER A 16 9.63 6.61 -10.18
CA SER A 16 11.01 6.83 -10.65
C SER A 16 11.49 8.25 -10.37
N ALA A 17 10.63 9.25 -10.52
CA ALA A 17 10.98 10.64 -10.22
C ALA A 17 11.32 10.80 -8.72
N LEU A 18 10.49 10.26 -7.83
CA LEU A 18 10.74 10.30 -6.38
C LEU A 18 12.04 9.57 -6.01
N LEU A 19 12.23 8.34 -6.50
CA LEU A 19 13.45 7.58 -6.23
C LEU A 19 14.71 8.31 -6.70
N THR A 20 14.68 8.89 -7.91
CA THR A 20 15.82 9.63 -8.46
C THR A 20 16.12 10.85 -7.62
N TRP A 21 15.12 11.66 -7.30
CA TRP A 21 15.28 12.87 -6.50
C TRP A 21 15.84 12.58 -5.10
N VAL A 22 15.32 11.54 -4.43
CA VAL A 22 15.83 11.14 -3.11
C VAL A 22 17.26 10.62 -3.21
N ASN A 23 17.57 9.83 -4.25
CA ASN A 23 18.92 9.33 -4.45
C ASN A 23 19.93 10.46 -4.68
N ASP A 24 19.59 11.45 -5.51
CA ASP A 24 20.44 12.61 -5.80
C ASP A 24 20.70 13.44 -4.54
N ARG A 25 19.68 13.61 -3.69
CA ARG A 25 19.76 14.38 -2.45
C ARG A 25 20.53 13.66 -1.33
N ARG A 26 20.49 12.33 -1.28
CA ARG A 26 21.06 11.51 -0.19
C ARG A 26 22.26 10.66 -0.61
N SER A 27 22.58 10.59 -1.90
CA SER A 27 23.68 9.78 -2.47
C SER A 27 23.68 8.32 -2.02
N ILE A 28 22.49 7.69 -1.92
CA ILE A 28 22.27 6.35 -1.36
C ILE A 28 22.87 5.28 -2.27
N ALA A 29 22.64 5.39 -3.57
CA ALA A 29 23.04 4.43 -4.57
C ALA A 29 23.71 5.17 -5.77
N PRO A 30 25.02 5.44 -5.73
CA PRO A 30 25.69 6.27 -6.75
C PRO A 30 25.58 5.75 -8.20
N ARG A 31 25.28 4.44 -8.36
CA ARG A 31 25.08 3.82 -9.69
C ARG A 31 23.60 3.81 -10.13
N PHE A 32 22.71 4.32 -9.31
CA PHE A 32 21.29 4.38 -9.67
C PHE A 32 21.11 5.45 -10.75
N ALA A 33 20.59 5.02 -11.89
CA ALA A 33 20.19 5.92 -12.98
C ALA A 33 18.66 5.97 -13.06
N ARG A 34 18.10 7.10 -13.48
CA ARG A 34 16.66 7.19 -13.74
C ARG A 34 16.25 6.11 -14.74
N PRO A 35 15.27 5.27 -14.42
CA PRO A 35 14.85 4.21 -15.32
C PRO A 35 14.33 4.76 -16.65
N THR A 36 14.70 4.11 -17.73
CA THR A 36 14.20 4.34 -19.09
C THR A 36 13.78 2.99 -19.70
N PRO A 37 13.10 2.97 -20.87
CA PRO A 37 12.80 1.71 -21.54
C PRO A 37 14.04 0.86 -21.85
N GLU A 38 15.17 1.50 -22.15
CA GLU A 38 16.45 0.83 -22.47
C GLU A 38 17.22 0.42 -21.20
N HIS A 39 16.98 1.11 -20.10
CA HIS A 39 17.63 0.89 -18.80
C HIS A 39 16.56 0.75 -17.72
N PRO A 40 15.97 -0.45 -17.56
CA PRO A 40 14.93 -0.68 -16.58
C PRO A 40 15.45 -0.49 -15.16
N LEU A 41 14.52 -0.29 -14.23
CA LEU A 41 14.81 -0.15 -12.81
C LEU A 41 15.65 -1.33 -12.29
N ASP A 42 16.83 -1.05 -11.72
CA ASP A 42 17.60 -2.06 -10.97
C ASP A 42 16.95 -2.26 -9.59
N PRO A 43 16.33 -3.42 -9.33
CA PRO A 43 15.61 -3.63 -8.07
C PRO A 43 16.53 -3.59 -6.84
N SER A 44 17.81 -3.93 -6.99
CA SER A 44 18.74 -3.97 -5.85
C SER A 44 19.12 -2.57 -5.39
N LEU A 45 19.32 -1.65 -6.33
CA LEU A 45 19.59 -0.24 -6.05
C LEU A 45 18.32 0.49 -5.61
N ALA A 46 17.22 0.23 -6.30
CA ALA A 46 15.92 0.82 -5.99
C ALA A 46 15.45 0.46 -4.56
N ASN A 47 15.67 -0.76 -4.11
CA ASN A 47 15.33 -1.19 -2.76
C ASN A 47 16.06 -0.39 -1.67
N LYS A 48 17.32 -0.01 -1.89
CA LYS A 48 18.08 0.83 -0.94
C LYS A 48 17.47 2.22 -0.81
N ILE A 49 17.10 2.81 -1.94
CA ILE A 49 16.49 4.14 -1.98
C ILE A 49 15.08 4.09 -1.39
N LYS A 50 14.30 3.08 -1.78
CA LYS A 50 12.95 2.82 -1.26
C LYS A 50 12.92 2.78 0.26
N ASP A 51 13.88 2.09 0.89
CA ASP A 51 13.93 1.97 2.34
C ASP A 51 14.03 3.34 3.02
N VAL A 52 14.84 4.25 2.47
CA VAL A 52 14.97 5.62 2.96
C VAL A 52 13.71 6.43 2.70
N VAL A 53 13.12 6.32 1.50
CA VAL A 53 11.84 6.99 1.16
C VAL A 53 10.73 6.62 2.14
N TRP A 54 10.63 5.33 2.50
CA TRP A 54 9.57 4.87 3.40
C TRP A 54 9.89 5.04 4.89
N ALA A 55 11.14 5.26 5.24
CA ALA A 55 11.56 5.57 6.61
C ALA A 55 11.37 7.06 6.98
N GLU A 56 11.47 7.96 6.00
CA GLU A 56 11.45 9.41 6.21
C GLU A 56 10.30 10.07 5.43
N ASP A 57 9.13 10.23 6.06
CA ASP A 57 7.94 10.85 5.42
C ASP A 57 8.21 12.26 4.90
N ALA A 58 9.09 13.01 5.56
CA ALA A 58 9.49 14.34 5.14
C ALA A 58 10.07 14.39 3.71
N LEU A 59 10.76 13.34 3.27
CA LEU A 59 11.35 13.29 1.91
C LEU A 59 10.26 13.33 0.82
N ARG A 60 9.12 12.72 1.05
CA ARG A 60 8.00 12.76 0.11
C ARG A 60 7.39 14.17 0.05
N GLU A 61 7.26 14.83 1.21
CA GLU A 61 6.73 16.21 1.29
C GLU A 61 7.70 17.21 0.66
N GLU A 62 8.99 17.08 0.94
CA GLU A 62 10.06 17.87 0.31
C GLU A 62 10.07 17.67 -1.21
N PHE A 63 9.96 16.42 -1.68
CA PHE A 63 9.86 16.11 -3.10
C PHE A 63 8.66 16.80 -3.76
N LEU A 64 7.49 16.75 -3.14
CA LEU A 64 6.29 17.41 -3.66
C LEU A 64 6.46 18.93 -3.75
N ALA A 65 7.19 19.53 -2.81
CA ALA A 65 7.45 20.96 -2.76
C ALA A 65 8.54 21.41 -3.76
N GLU A 66 9.64 20.65 -3.88
CA GLU A 66 10.87 21.08 -4.56
C GLU A 66 11.21 20.26 -5.80
N GLY A 67 10.88 18.96 -5.84
CA GLY A 67 11.33 18.00 -6.84
C GLY A 67 10.30 17.57 -7.87
N SER A 68 9.05 17.97 -7.70
CA SER A 68 7.93 17.47 -8.52
C SER A 68 7.55 18.38 -9.70
N ALA A 69 8.41 19.34 -10.08
CA ALA A 69 8.08 20.31 -11.13
C ALA A 69 7.73 19.67 -12.48
N ASP A 70 8.40 18.56 -12.83
CA ASP A 70 8.18 17.81 -14.07
C ASP A 70 6.98 16.87 -14.03
N LEU A 71 6.32 16.72 -12.87
CA LEU A 71 5.15 15.87 -12.71
C LEU A 71 3.85 16.61 -13.01
N GLY A 72 2.94 15.93 -13.69
CA GLY A 72 1.58 16.39 -13.86
C GLY A 72 0.79 16.42 -12.55
N PRO A 73 -0.39 17.05 -12.52
CA PRO A 73 -1.22 17.13 -11.32
C PRO A 73 -1.58 15.73 -10.76
N GLU A 74 -1.92 14.78 -11.64
CA GLU A 74 -2.33 13.44 -11.24
C GLU A 74 -1.16 12.65 -10.63
N GLU A 75 0.06 12.79 -11.14
CA GLU A 75 1.25 12.17 -10.58
C GLU A 75 1.61 12.75 -9.21
N ARG A 76 1.44 14.07 -9.03
CA ARG A 76 1.62 14.72 -7.71
C ARG A 76 0.56 14.24 -6.70
N ASP A 77 -0.71 14.15 -7.11
CA ASP A 77 -1.77 13.60 -6.27
C ASP A 77 -1.48 12.15 -5.87
N LEU A 78 -0.95 11.36 -6.80
CA LEU A 78 -0.54 9.98 -6.54
C LEU A 78 0.55 9.93 -5.46
N VAL A 79 1.64 10.70 -5.61
CA VAL A 79 2.71 10.75 -4.60
C VAL A 79 2.20 11.25 -3.25
N ALA A 80 1.34 12.26 -3.23
CA ALA A 80 0.74 12.78 -2.01
C ALA A 80 -0.09 11.71 -1.29
N SER A 81 -0.83 10.89 -2.04
CA SER A 81 -1.67 9.83 -1.49
C SER A 81 -0.87 8.74 -0.75
N TRP A 82 0.41 8.57 -1.03
CA TRP A 82 1.27 7.55 -0.42
C TRP A 82 1.54 7.79 1.07
N THR A 83 1.07 8.89 1.64
CA THR A 83 1.00 9.07 3.10
C THR A 83 0.12 7.99 3.76
N HIS A 84 -0.84 7.44 3.01
CA HIS A 84 -1.78 6.42 3.50
C HIS A 84 -1.31 4.97 3.26
N ARG A 85 -0.02 4.78 2.95
CA ARG A 85 0.56 3.46 2.76
C ARG A 85 0.42 2.55 3.98
N VAL A 86 0.45 1.25 3.74
CA VAL A 86 0.54 0.23 4.78
C VAL A 86 1.80 -0.59 4.53
N SER A 87 2.79 -0.44 5.38
CA SER A 87 4.09 -1.12 5.25
C SER A 87 4.21 -2.27 6.23
N GLY A 88 5.02 -3.26 5.90
CA GLY A 88 5.44 -4.33 6.80
C GLY A 88 5.43 -5.71 6.18
N ASN A 89 5.34 -6.71 7.05
CA ASN A 89 5.30 -8.11 6.66
C ASN A 89 3.85 -8.56 6.44
N PHE A 90 3.62 -9.18 5.31
CA PHE A 90 2.33 -9.71 4.90
C PHE A 90 2.43 -11.19 4.57
N VAL A 91 1.31 -11.87 4.62
CA VAL A 91 1.14 -13.18 3.98
C VAL A 91 0.30 -13.00 2.73
N ILE A 92 0.84 -13.32 1.55
CA ILE A 92 0.01 -13.50 0.37
C ILE A 92 -0.67 -14.86 0.55
N LEU A 93 -1.97 -14.83 0.85
CA LEU A 93 -2.73 -16.03 1.18
C LEU A 93 -3.16 -16.80 -0.07
N LYS A 94 -3.65 -16.10 -1.06
CA LYS A 94 -4.17 -16.66 -2.32
C LYS A 94 -4.30 -15.60 -3.40
N HIS A 95 -4.38 -16.05 -4.64
CA HIS A 95 -4.70 -15.23 -5.79
C HIS A 95 -6.15 -15.46 -6.19
N LEU A 96 -6.91 -14.37 -6.37
CA LEU A 96 -8.29 -14.37 -6.82
C LEU A 96 -8.36 -13.74 -8.21
N GLN A 97 -9.48 -13.90 -8.90
CA GLN A 97 -9.68 -13.34 -10.23
C GLN A 97 -9.50 -11.81 -10.28
N LYS A 98 -9.88 -11.09 -9.21
CA LYS A 98 -9.85 -9.63 -9.17
C LYS A 98 -8.62 -9.04 -8.46
N HIS A 99 -7.96 -9.75 -7.56
CA HIS A 99 -6.82 -9.29 -6.77
C HIS A 99 -6.15 -10.46 -6.05
N SER A 100 -4.97 -10.23 -5.55
CA SER A 100 -4.31 -11.12 -4.58
C SER A 100 -4.65 -10.70 -3.16
N VAL A 101 -4.82 -11.67 -2.27
CA VAL A 101 -5.18 -11.44 -0.87
C VAL A 101 -3.92 -11.35 -0.03
N PHE A 102 -3.65 -10.18 0.53
CA PHE A 102 -2.59 -9.93 1.49
C PHE A 102 -3.19 -9.85 2.89
N LEU A 103 -2.60 -10.57 3.83
CA LEU A 103 -2.99 -10.57 5.24
C LEU A 103 -1.87 -9.99 6.11
N LYS A 104 -2.25 -9.12 7.00
CA LYS A 104 -1.50 -8.63 8.15
C LYS A 104 -2.47 -8.63 9.35
N GLU A 105 -2.71 -7.50 9.98
CA GLU A 105 -3.83 -7.36 10.93
C GLU A 105 -5.18 -7.37 10.19
N ASP A 106 -5.24 -6.69 9.05
CA ASP A 106 -6.39 -6.64 8.13
C ASP A 106 -6.16 -7.53 6.90
N ALA A 107 -7.21 -7.69 6.09
CA ALA A 107 -7.15 -8.33 4.77
C ALA A 107 -7.21 -7.27 3.67
N TYR A 108 -6.27 -7.34 2.72
CA TYR A 108 -6.14 -6.39 1.61
C TYR A 108 -6.27 -7.11 0.27
N GLY A 109 -7.02 -6.50 -0.67
CA GLY A 109 -7.09 -6.92 -2.07
C GLY A 109 -6.11 -6.09 -2.90
N VAL A 110 -5.04 -6.70 -3.38
CA VAL A 110 -3.90 -6.02 -4.01
C VAL A 110 -3.76 -6.42 -5.46
N LEU A 111 -3.52 -5.45 -6.35
CA LEU A 111 -3.26 -5.66 -7.77
C LEU A 111 -1.76 -5.67 -8.06
N GLY A 112 -1.37 -6.39 -9.11
CA GLY A 112 -0.04 -6.25 -9.71
C GLY A 112 0.05 -4.98 -10.55
N ILE A 113 1.25 -4.50 -10.82
CA ILE A 113 1.48 -3.32 -11.68
C ILE A 113 1.62 -3.79 -13.14
N TYR A 114 2.79 -4.28 -13.56
CA TYR A 114 3.01 -4.87 -14.88
C TYR A 114 3.00 -6.39 -14.89
N THR A 115 3.42 -7.01 -13.77
CA THR A 115 3.47 -8.46 -13.64
C THR A 115 2.39 -8.91 -12.67
N PRO A 116 1.57 -9.90 -13.02
CA PRO A 116 0.61 -10.48 -12.09
C PRO A 116 1.32 -11.04 -10.85
N LEU A 117 0.77 -10.76 -9.67
CA LEU A 117 1.35 -11.25 -8.41
C LEU A 117 1.41 -12.78 -8.35
N GLU A 118 0.48 -13.47 -9.01
CA GLU A 118 0.50 -14.93 -9.16
C GLU A 118 1.70 -15.46 -9.96
N MET A 119 2.23 -14.67 -10.89
CA MET A 119 3.45 -15.02 -11.62
C MET A 119 4.71 -14.77 -10.79
N MET A 120 4.69 -13.74 -9.95
CA MET A 120 5.81 -13.44 -9.04
C MET A 120 5.86 -14.42 -7.86
N PHE A 121 4.71 -14.85 -7.36
CA PHE A 121 4.54 -15.73 -6.20
C PHE A 121 3.56 -16.87 -6.51
N PRO A 122 3.95 -17.83 -7.36
CA PRO A 122 3.04 -18.91 -7.78
C PRO A 122 2.66 -19.86 -6.64
N SER A 123 3.51 -19.96 -5.62
CA SER A 123 3.28 -20.81 -4.46
C SER A 123 2.83 -19.99 -3.25
N VAL A 124 1.57 -20.10 -2.88
CA VAL A 124 0.96 -19.42 -1.73
C VAL A 124 0.42 -20.44 -0.71
N PRO A 125 0.33 -20.12 0.58
CA PRO A 125 0.68 -18.84 1.18
C PRO A 125 2.18 -18.60 1.25
N VAL A 126 2.61 -17.33 1.12
CA VAL A 126 4.01 -16.90 1.18
C VAL A 126 4.15 -15.62 2.00
N PHE A 127 5.23 -15.51 2.77
CA PHE A 127 5.61 -14.29 3.46
C PHE A 127 6.32 -13.32 2.51
N VAL A 128 5.92 -12.05 2.58
CA VAL A 128 6.57 -10.96 1.86
C VAL A 128 6.65 -9.72 2.74
N GLU A 129 7.76 -9.00 2.63
CA GLU A 129 7.84 -7.62 3.04
C GLU A 129 7.37 -6.75 1.88
N ALA A 130 6.39 -5.89 2.13
CA ALA A 130 5.77 -5.07 1.12
C ALA A 130 5.35 -3.70 1.67
N VAL A 131 5.19 -2.76 0.76
CA VAL A 131 4.51 -1.49 1.00
C VAL A 131 3.29 -1.46 0.09
N LEU A 132 2.12 -1.47 0.70
CA LEU A 132 0.84 -1.31 0.01
C LEU A 132 0.53 0.18 -0.07
N ILE A 133 0.22 0.64 -1.25
CA ILE A 133 -0.06 2.06 -1.52
C ILE A 133 -1.40 2.21 -2.24
N PRO A 134 -2.10 3.34 -2.03
CA PRO A 134 -3.28 3.65 -2.80
C PRO A 134 -2.91 3.97 -4.25
N PHE A 135 -3.75 3.55 -5.17
CA PHE A 135 -3.77 3.96 -6.55
C PHE A 135 -5.22 4.15 -6.98
N ARG A 136 -5.72 5.38 -6.92
CA ARG A 136 -7.15 5.69 -7.11
C ARG A 136 -8.03 4.82 -6.18
N ASP A 137 -8.88 3.99 -6.75
CA ASP A 137 -9.83 3.10 -6.08
C ASP A 137 -9.33 1.66 -5.86
N VAL A 138 -8.02 1.43 -6.03
CA VAL A 138 -7.39 0.12 -5.81
C VAL A 138 -6.16 0.24 -4.91
N ILE A 139 -5.68 -0.91 -4.44
CA ILE A 139 -4.42 -1.04 -3.72
C ILE A 139 -3.42 -1.74 -4.63
N ILE A 140 -2.22 -1.19 -4.71
CA ILE A 140 -1.08 -1.82 -5.36
C ILE A 140 0.09 -1.93 -4.38
N THR A 141 1.18 -2.56 -4.79
CA THR A 141 2.45 -2.47 -4.08
C THR A 141 3.31 -1.35 -4.67
N ASP A 142 4.40 -1.01 -3.99
CA ASP A 142 5.43 -0.12 -4.55
C ASP A 142 6.29 -0.77 -5.65
N GLY A 143 5.96 -2.01 -6.04
CA GLY A 143 6.68 -2.78 -7.07
C GLY A 143 7.96 -3.46 -6.58
N LEU A 144 8.36 -3.27 -5.34
CA LEU A 144 9.63 -3.75 -4.78
C LEU A 144 9.41 -4.68 -3.57
N LEU A 145 8.66 -5.77 -3.80
CA LEU A 145 8.41 -6.78 -2.76
C LEU A 145 9.68 -7.56 -2.46
N ARG A 146 9.90 -7.87 -1.18
CA ARG A 146 10.96 -8.76 -0.73
C ARG A 146 10.35 -10.03 -0.14
N SER A 147 10.85 -11.18 -0.57
CA SER A 147 10.63 -12.43 0.15
C SER A 147 11.82 -12.64 1.07
N PRO A 148 11.63 -12.96 2.36
CA PRO A 148 12.74 -13.13 3.31
C PRO A 148 13.62 -14.35 3.01
N GLY A 149 13.49 -14.99 1.85
CA GLY A 149 14.32 -16.12 1.42
C GLY A 149 14.15 -17.40 2.27
N ILE A 150 13.38 -17.32 3.33
CA ILE A 150 13.05 -18.45 4.19
C ILE A 150 11.77 -19.08 3.62
N HIS A 151 11.89 -20.29 3.09
CA HIS A 151 10.73 -21.10 2.73
C HIS A 151 10.01 -21.53 4.02
N LEU A 152 9.20 -20.63 4.57
CA LEU A 152 8.31 -20.98 5.68
C LEU A 152 7.22 -21.90 5.14
N THR A 153 7.34 -23.17 5.46
CA THR A 153 6.27 -24.12 5.19
C THR A 153 5.15 -23.87 6.19
N PHE A 154 4.05 -23.29 5.74
CA PHE A 154 2.88 -23.14 6.58
C PHE A 154 2.28 -24.51 6.88
N GLY A 155 2.43 -25.00 8.11
CA GLY A 155 1.76 -26.21 8.58
C GLY A 155 0.24 -26.08 8.50
N GLY A 156 -0.48 -27.22 8.51
CA GLY A 156 -1.93 -27.25 8.37
C GLY A 156 -2.70 -26.37 9.38
N GLY A 157 -2.15 -26.19 10.59
CA GLY A 157 -2.70 -25.28 11.62
C GLY A 157 -2.62 -23.82 11.20
N ALA A 158 -1.45 -23.36 10.74
CA ALA A 158 -1.24 -21.99 10.30
C ALA A 158 -2.10 -21.67 9.07
N ARG A 159 -2.19 -22.57 8.10
CA ARG A 159 -3.08 -22.41 6.93
C ARG A 159 -4.54 -22.27 7.34
N ARG A 160 -5.01 -23.06 8.31
CA ARG A 160 -6.39 -22.94 8.83
C ARG A 160 -6.63 -21.58 9.49
N MET A 161 -5.70 -21.10 10.32
CA MET A 161 -5.80 -19.78 10.95
C MET A 161 -5.88 -18.64 9.92
N LEU A 162 -5.00 -18.64 8.94
CA LEU A 162 -4.98 -17.61 7.87
C LEU A 162 -6.28 -17.63 7.06
N ASN A 163 -6.80 -18.81 6.72
CA ASN A 163 -8.08 -18.93 6.02
C ASN A 163 -9.26 -18.48 6.90
N ALA A 164 -9.24 -18.76 8.19
CA ALA A 164 -10.26 -18.30 9.14
C ALA A 164 -10.25 -16.77 9.27
N GLN A 165 -9.06 -16.15 9.40
CA GLN A 165 -8.89 -14.68 9.41
C GLN A 165 -9.48 -14.07 8.14
N TYR A 166 -9.11 -14.57 6.95
CA TYR A 166 -9.65 -14.09 5.68
C TYR A 166 -11.18 -14.24 5.60
N SER A 167 -11.70 -15.41 6.01
CA SER A 167 -13.14 -15.68 5.97
C SER A 167 -13.92 -14.76 6.91
N ALA A 168 -13.38 -14.48 8.09
CA ALA A 168 -13.96 -13.53 9.04
C ALA A 168 -13.98 -12.10 8.48
N ALA A 169 -12.86 -11.63 7.93
CA ALA A 169 -12.77 -10.31 7.32
C ALA A 169 -13.75 -10.16 6.16
N ARG A 170 -13.90 -11.20 5.33
CA ARG A 170 -14.85 -11.21 4.21
C ARG A 170 -16.30 -11.19 4.69
N ALA A 171 -16.64 -12.00 5.68
CA ALA A 171 -18.00 -12.07 6.24
C ALA A 171 -18.41 -10.74 6.90
N ALA A 172 -17.47 -10.06 7.55
CA ALA A 172 -17.67 -8.76 8.16
C ALA A 172 -17.58 -7.59 7.17
N SER A 173 -17.36 -7.84 5.86
CA SER A 173 -17.10 -6.79 4.83
C SER A 173 -15.92 -5.87 5.21
N GLN A 174 -14.93 -6.39 5.91
CA GLN A 174 -13.75 -5.67 6.38
C GLN A 174 -12.52 -5.83 5.47
N MET A 175 -12.68 -6.53 4.34
CA MET A 175 -11.62 -6.63 3.35
C MET A 175 -11.41 -5.27 2.68
N ARG A 176 -10.21 -4.72 2.81
CA ARG A 176 -9.84 -3.44 2.21
C ARG A 176 -9.41 -3.67 0.76
N THR A 177 -10.11 -3.06 -0.17
CA THR A 177 -9.74 -3.04 -1.60
C THR A 177 -9.28 -1.65 -2.03
N THR A 178 -9.39 -0.65 -1.15
CA THR A 178 -8.96 0.72 -1.34
C THR A 178 -8.24 1.23 -0.10
N LEU A 179 -7.37 2.21 -0.28
CA LEU A 179 -6.80 3.06 0.77
C LEU A 179 -7.19 4.51 0.48
N PRO A 180 -7.12 5.42 1.47
CA PRO A 180 -7.41 6.83 1.23
C PRO A 180 -6.53 7.37 0.10
N TRP A 181 -7.17 8.07 -0.87
CA TRP A 181 -6.49 8.58 -2.07
C TRP A 181 -6.01 10.04 -1.93
N ARG A 182 -6.68 10.85 -1.10
CA ARG A 182 -6.36 12.28 -0.91
C ARG A 182 -6.13 12.60 0.55
N ALA A 183 -5.26 13.58 0.79
CA ALA A 183 -4.97 14.07 2.14
C ALA A 183 -6.21 14.66 2.86
N ASP A 184 -7.20 15.14 2.09
CA ASP A 184 -8.41 15.77 2.63
C ASP A 184 -9.49 14.79 3.07
N ALA A 185 -9.29 13.49 2.90
CA ALA A 185 -10.15 12.47 3.48
C ALA A 185 -9.83 12.29 4.97
N THR A 186 -9.84 13.39 5.74
CA THR A 186 -9.98 13.31 7.18
C THR A 186 -11.25 12.55 7.45
N THR A 187 -11.10 11.28 7.80
CA THR A 187 -12.16 10.44 8.34
C THR A 187 -12.65 11.10 9.62
N ALA A 188 -13.64 11.98 9.49
CA ALA A 188 -14.47 12.36 10.61
C ALA A 188 -15.09 11.07 11.15
N ARG A 189 -14.46 10.50 12.18
CA ARG A 189 -15.12 9.52 13.04
C ARG A 189 -16.41 10.18 13.49
N PRO A 190 -17.58 9.60 13.23
CA PRO A 190 -18.78 10.08 13.86
C PRO A 190 -18.58 9.94 15.37
N SER A 191 -18.37 11.06 16.05
CA SER A 191 -18.40 11.15 17.50
C SER A 191 -19.78 10.70 17.95
N HIS A 192 -19.84 9.50 18.51
CA HIS A 192 -21.04 9.00 19.17
C HIS A 192 -21.27 9.85 20.42
N GLN A 193 -21.98 10.97 20.28
CA GLN A 193 -22.51 11.70 21.41
C GLN A 193 -23.61 10.86 22.05
N PRO A 194 -23.48 10.47 23.32
CA PRO A 194 -24.59 9.85 24.04
C PRO A 194 -25.69 10.89 24.21
N LYS A 195 -26.91 10.56 23.74
CA LYS A 195 -28.10 11.38 23.93
C LYS A 195 -28.30 11.65 25.43
N PRO A 196 -28.56 12.90 25.86
CA PRO A 196 -28.88 13.21 27.25
C PRO A 196 -30.20 12.53 27.63
N THR A 197 -30.14 11.68 28.62
CA THR A 197 -31.31 11.04 29.23
C THR A 197 -32.17 12.11 29.87
N ARG A 198 -33.37 12.30 29.37
CA ARG A 198 -34.40 13.19 29.87
C ARG A 198 -34.83 12.70 31.25
N ARG A 199 -34.39 13.39 32.31
CA ARG A 199 -34.88 13.21 33.69
C ARG A 199 -36.37 13.55 33.71
N SER A 200 -37.23 12.54 33.90
CA SER A 200 -38.64 12.76 34.18
C SER A 200 -38.78 13.28 35.61
N SER A 201 -39.21 14.51 35.75
CA SER A 201 -39.61 15.11 37.01
C SER A 201 -40.94 14.49 37.46
N ARG A 202 -40.83 13.64 38.47
CA ARG A 202 -41.99 13.08 39.20
C ARG A 202 -42.56 14.19 40.09
N ARG A 203 -43.71 14.75 39.71
CA ARG A 203 -44.54 15.59 40.61
C ARG A 203 -45.10 14.70 41.71
N GLN A 204 -44.89 15.09 42.96
CA GLN A 204 -45.64 14.60 44.11
C GLN A 204 -46.99 15.35 44.22
N PRO A 205 -48.10 14.65 44.47
CA PRO A 205 -49.35 15.28 44.88
C PRO A 205 -49.38 15.49 46.40
N ARG A 206 -50.10 16.56 46.78
CA ARG A 206 -50.47 16.85 48.18
C ARG A 206 -51.47 15.84 48.69
#